data_f26201c6ceef6b8bc78aaeb5ffd510d0
#
_entry.id   f26201c6ceef6b8bc78aaeb5ffd510d0
#
_cell.length_a   1.000
_cell.length_b   1.000
_cell.length_c   1.000
_cell.angle_alpha   90.00
_cell.angle_beta   90.00
_cell.angle_gamma   90.00
#
_symmetry.space_group_name_H-M   'P 1'
#
loop_
_entity.id
_entity.type
_entity.pdbx_description
1 polymer ?
#
loop_
_entity_poly.entity_id
_entity_poly.type
_entity_poly.pdbx_seq_one_letter_code
_entity_poly.pdbx_strand_id
1 'polypeptide(L)'
;MGLIEFLRPAKNVPTTWWSADDPWTLKPSVSTLILLIIGLIIFGAGDAVLIAAGIGNTPWTVLAEGIAITLGEDWTIGKATFLVSVLVLLLWIPLREKPGFGTILNAILIAATIEVLLPILPTPESLTMQLAQVVAGVIMIGIGSGLYLTANLGPGPRDGTMTGLTKVTGISIGKVRGGIELSVLLIGWAMGGTFWIGTIIFAVLIGPCVAICLNLAGRLGESSDD
;
A
#
# COMPACT_ATOMS: atom_id res chain seq x y z
N MET A 1 -13.74 -6.31 -27.64
CA MET A 1 -13.69 -6.01 -26.19
C MET A 1 -13.59 -4.51 -26.02
N GLY A 2 -14.58 -3.86 -25.37
CA GLY A 2 -14.59 -2.39 -25.25
C GLY A 2 -13.69 -1.89 -24.12
N LEU A 3 -13.11 -0.69 -24.26
CA LEU A 3 -12.28 -0.01 -23.25
C LEU A 3 -12.95 0.03 -21.86
N ILE A 4 -14.28 0.09 -21.83
CA ILE A 4 -15.12 0.12 -20.61
C ILE A 4 -15.02 -1.20 -19.82
N GLU A 5 -14.87 -2.34 -20.48
CA GLU A 5 -14.69 -3.64 -19.80
C GLU A 5 -13.31 -3.77 -19.16
N PHE A 6 -12.30 -3.16 -19.75
CA PHE A 6 -10.94 -3.13 -19.21
C PHE A 6 -10.84 -2.32 -17.91
N LEU A 7 -11.61 -1.25 -17.80
CA LEU A 7 -11.61 -0.34 -16.63
C LEU A 7 -12.65 -0.72 -15.55
N ARG A 8 -13.29 -1.88 -15.68
CA ARG A 8 -14.27 -2.32 -14.70
C ARG A 8 -13.56 -2.69 -13.38
N PRO A 9 -13.97 -2.14 -12.22
CA PRO A 9 -13.33 -2.43 -10.95
C PRO A 9 -13.58 -3.89 -10.52
N ALA A 10 -12.55 -4.58 -10.05
CA ALA A 10 -12.67 -5.90 -9.45
C ALA A 10 -13.40 -5.83 -8.11
N LYS A 11 -14.25 -6.81 -7.84
CA LYS A 11 -14.96 -6.92 -6.54
C LYS A 11 -14.15 -7.69 -5.49
N ASN A 12 -13.31 -8.61 -5.94
CA ASN A 12 -12.43 -9.46 -5.11
C ASN A 12 -11.04 -9.50 -5.72
N VAL A 13 -10.06 -9.95 -4.94
CA VAL A 13 -8.72 -10.23 -5.45
C VAL A 13 -8.82 -11.47 -6.38
N PRO A 14 -8.47 -11.35 -7.65
CA PRO A 14 -8.52 -12.47 -8.59
C PRO A 14 -7.40 -13.47 -8.29
N THR A 15 -7.67 -14.74 -8.54
CA THR A 15 -6.63 -15.78 -8.60
C THR A 15 -6.01 -15.75 -10.01
N THR A 16 -4.69 -15.81 -10.06
CA THR A 16 -3.90 -15.76 -11.30
C THR A 16 -2.97 -16.97 -11.35
N TRP A 17 -2.37 -17.26 -12.51
CA TRP A 17 -1.42 -18.38 -12.66
C TRP A 17 -0.18 -18.25 -11.75
N TRP A 18 0.12 -17.04 -11.24
CA TRP A 18 1.21 -16.79 -10.29
C TRP A 18 0.74 -16.72 -8.84
N SER A 19 -0.56 -16.81 -8.55
CA SER A 19 -1.06 -16.81 -7.17
C SER A 19 -0.59 -18.05 -6.43
N ALA A 20 -0.16 -17.89 -5.17
CA ALA A 20 0.10 -19.02 -4.30
C ALA A 20 -1.21 -19.68 -3.87
N ASP A 21 -1.24 -21.02 -3.83
CA ASP A 21 -2.41 -21.79 -3.37
C ASP A 21 -2.68 -21.57 -1.87
N ASP A 22 -1.60 -21.41 -1.10
CA ASP A 22 -1.65 -21.19 0.34
C ASP A 22 -0.94 -19.87 0.70
N PRO A 23 -1.64 -18.92 1.34
CA PRO A 23 -1.05 -17.64 1.76
C PRO A 23 0.13 -17.78 2.73
N TRP A 24 0.27 -18.89 3.40
CA TRP A 24 1.34 -19.16 4.39
C TRP A 24 2.42 -20.10 3.87
N THR A 25 2.43 -20.42 2.58
CA THR A 25 3.47 -21.27 2.00
C THR A 25 4.85 -20.68 2.22
N LEU A 26 5.80 -21.52 2.67
CA LEU A 26 7.21 -21.17 2.80
C LEU A 26 8.01 -21.43 1.52
N LYS A 27 7.39 -22.03 0.50
CA LYS A 27 8.02 -22.35 -0.78
C LYS A 27 7.14 -21.87 -1.95
N PRO A 28 6.93 -20.55 -2.08
CA PRO A 28 6.20 -20.02 -3.22
C PRO A 28 6.96 -20.25 -4.52
N SER A 29 6.24 -20.21 -5.65
CA SER A 29 6.90 -20.30 -6.96
C SER A 29 7.79 -19.07 -7.20
N VAL A 30 8.80 -19.24 -8.08
CA VAL A 30 9.70 -18.14 -8.42
C VAL A 30 8.94 -16.97 -9.07
N SER A 31 7.96 -17.27 -9.93
CA SER A 31 7.11 -16.25 -10.55
C SER A 31 6.27 -15.48 -9.52
N THR A 32 5.69 -16.18 -8.54
CA THR A 32 4.95 -15.55 -7.42
C THR A 32 5.84 -14.56 -6.66
N LEU A 33 7.08 -14.97 -6.33
CA LEU A 33 8.04 -14.12 -5.62
C LEU A 33 8.46 -12.91 -6.45
N ILE A 34 8.77 -13.10 -7.72
CA ILE A 34 9.18 -12.00 -8.60
C ILE A 34 8.07 -10.96 -8.71
N LEU A 35 6.83 -11.38 -8.96
CA LEU A 35 5.71 -10.45 -9.09
C LEU A 35 5.33 -9.79 -7.77
N LEU A 36 5.44 -10.50 -6.65
CA LEU A 36 5.32 -9.91 -5.32
C LEU A 36 6.35 -8.80 -5.10
N ILE A 37 7.65 -9.09 -5.33
CA ILE A 37 8.74 -8.15 -5.12
C ILE A 37 8.60 -6.93 -6.03
N ILE A 38 8.33 -7.14 -7.33
CA ILE A 38 8.09 -6.05 -8.29
C ILE A 38 6.89 -5.20 -7.84
N GLY A 39 5.79 -5.84 -7.45
CA GLY A 39 4.60 -5.15 -6.96
C GLY A 39 4.89 -4.28 -5.73
N LEU A 40 5.64 -4.79 -4.76
CA LEU A 40 6.00 -4.07 -3.54
C LEU A 40 6.97 -2.92 -3.81
N ILE A 41 7.94 -3.10 -4.73
CA ILE A 41 8.84 -2.02 -5.16
C ILE A 41 8.07 -0.93 -5.89
N ILE A 42 7.16 -1.27 -6.81
CA ILE A 42 6.32 -0.29 -7.51
C ILE A 42 5.42 0.45 -6.52
N PHE A 43 4.87 -0.25 -5.53
CA PHE A 43 4.08 0.38 -4.46
C PHE A 43 4.90 1.40 -3.68
N GLY A 44 6.07 0.98 -3.18
CA GLY A 44 6.97 1.86 -2.41
C GLY A 44 7.48 3.05 -3.24
N ALA A 45 7.76 2.83 -4.53
CA ALA A 45 8.14 3.90 -5.45
C ALA A 45 7.00 4.89 -5.67
N GLY A 46 5.76 4.41 -5.80
CA GLY A 46 4.56 5.27 -5.89
C GLY A 46 4.36 6.12 -4.64
N ASP A 47 4.57 5.53 -3.46
CA ASP A 47 4.50 6.27 -2.18
C ASP A 47 5.62 7.33 -2.10
N ALA A 48 6.87 6.98 -2.49
CA ALA A 48 7.97 7.94 -2.56
C ALA A 48 7.70 9.10 -3.53
N VAL A 49 7.14 8.81 -4.73
CA VAL A 49 6.74 9.81 -5.73
C VAL A 49 5.67 10.75 -5.15
N LEU A 50 4.70 10.21 -4.42
CA LEU A 50 3.64 11.00 -3.79
C LEU A 50 4.19 11.89 -2.67
N ILE A 51 5.11 11.37 -1.83
CA ILE A 51 5.79 12.14 -0.78
C ILE A 51 6.58 13.31 -1.40
N ALA A 52 7.34 13.03 -2.46
CA ALA A 52 8.17 14.03 -3.14
C ALA A 52 7.36 15.18 -3.77
N ALA A 53 6.06 14.97 -4.04
CA ALA A 53 5.18 16.04 -4.50
C ALA A 53 4.98 17.17 -3.46
N GLY A 54 5.14 16.88 -2.16
CA GLY A 54 5.13 17.87 -1.07
C GLY A 54 3.76 18.50 -0.77
N ILE A 55 2.66 17.97 -1.32
CA ILE A 55 1.30 18.51 -1.17
C ILE A 55 0.33 17.55 -0.47
N GLY A 56 0.85 16.68 0.38
CA GLY A 56 0.08 15.74 1.18
C GLY A 56 0.36 14.28 0.84
N ASN A 57 0.38 13.44 1.86
CA ASN A 57 0.78 12.04 1.82
C ASN A 57 -0.40 11.09 2.05
N THR A 58 -0.18 9.77 1.88
CA THR A 58 -1.17 8.76 2.31
C THR A 58 -1.37 8.83 3.83
N PRO A 59 -2.54 8.46 4.38
CA PRO A 59 -2.78 8.54 5.83
C PRO A 59 -1.69 7.89 6.69
N TRP A 60 -1.21 6.73 6.28
CA TRP A 60 -0.13 6.02 6.96
C TRP A 60 1.24 6.68 6.80
N THR A 61 1.47 7.32 5.68
CA THR A 61 2.71 8.05 5.41
C THR A 61 2.71 9.38 6.15
N VAL A 62 1.55 10.03 6.35
CA VAL A 62 1.40 11.18 7.25
C VAL A 62 1.80 10.78 8.67
N LEU A 63 1.38 9.59 9.16
CA LEU A 63 1.81 9.09 10.46
C LEU A 63 3.32 8.82 10.49
N ALA A 64 3.87 8.15 9.48
CA ALA A 64 5.31 7.85 9.42
C ALA A 64 6.16 9.13 9.38
N GLU A 65 5.75 10.13 8.60
CA GLU A 65 6.39 11.44 8.54
C GLU A 65 6.33 12.17 9.90
N GLY A 66 5.15 12.19 10.55
CA GLY A 66 4.99 12.77 11.88
C GLY A 66 5.88 12.09 12.92
N ILE A 67 6.02 10.77 12.87
CA ILE A 67 6.94 10.02 13.73
C ILE A 67 8.39 10.42 13.42
N ALA A 68 8.79 10.47 12.15
CA ALA A 68 10.14 10.86 11.75
C ALA A 68 10.50 12.26 12.27
N ILE A 69 9.60 13.24 12.11
CA ILE A 69 9.77 14.61 12.63
C ILE A 69 9.93 14.60 14.16
N THR A 70 9.09 13.83 14.86
CA THR A 70 9.11 13.77 16.33
C THR A 70 10.39 13.11 16.89
N LEU A 71 10.93 12.10 16.18
CA LEU A 71 12.13 11.36 16.60
C LEU A 71 13.44 12.08 16.23
N GLY A 72 13.39 13.07 15.32
CA GLY A 72 14.50 13.96 15.01
C GLY A 72 15.30 13.54 13.76
N GLU A 73 16.44 14.22 13.54
CA GLU A 73 17.18 14.22 12.27
C GLU A 73 17.69 12.85 11.79
N ASP A 74 17.92 11.93 12.71
CA ASP A 74 18.37 10.57 12.35
C ASP A 74 17.26 9.67 11.76
N TRP A 75 16.00 10.16 11.81
CA TRP A 75 14.84 9.43 11.34
C TRP A 75 14.34 9.94 10.00
N THR A 76 14.23 9.02 9.05
CA THR A 76 13.65 9.26 7.73
C THR A 76 12.22 8.70 7.66
N ILE A 77 11.46 9.13 6.66
CA ILE A 77 10.10 8.60 6.44
C ILE A 77 10.15 7.08 6.15
N GLY A 78 11.19 6.58 5.45
CA GLY A 78 11.37 5.15 5.21
C GLY A 78 11.58 4.37 6.49
N LYS A 79 12.48 4.80 7.38
CA LYS A 79 12.69 4.18 8.70
C LYS A 79 11.43 4.20 9.56
N ALA A 80 10.71 5.32 9.57
CA ALA A 80 9.46 5.45 10.30
C ALA A 80 8.36 4.56 9.72
N THR A 81 8.28 4.40 8.39
CA THR A 81 7.35 3.48 7.72
C THR A 81 7.62 2.03 8.13
N PHE A 82 8.89 1.64 8.22
CA PHE A 82 9.25 0.31 8.74
C PHE A 82 8.84 0.14 10.20
N LEU A 83 9.15 1.13 11.05
CA LEU A 83 8.74 1.11 12.47
C LEU A 83 7.23 0.98 12.62
N VAL A 84 6.44 1.77 11.90
CA VAL A 84 4.97 1.69 11.89
C VAL A 84 4.52 0.29 11.48
N SER A 85 5.11 -0.29 10.43
CA SER A 85 4.78 -1.66 10.00
C SER A 85 5.06 -2.69 11.07
N VAL A 86 6.17 -2.59 11.79
CA VAL A 86 6.51 -3.46 12.94
C VAL A 86 5.50 -3.29 14.07
N LEU A 87 5.18 -2.06 14.46
CA LEU A 87 4.19 -1.78 15.52
C LEU A 87 2.81 -2.34 15.15
N VAL A 88 2.41 -2.18 13.90
CA VAL A 88 1.14 -2.73 13.38
C VAL A 88 1.15 -4.26 13.41
N LEU A 89 2.26 -4.90 13.05
CA LEU A 89 2.40 -6.36 13.14
C LEU A 89 2.36 -6.86 14.59
N LEU A 90 2.84 -6.10 15.57
CA LEU A 90 2.70 -6.45 16.99
C LEU A 90 1.23 -6.48 17.42
N LEU A 91 0.36 -5.64 16.84
CA LEU A 91 -1.08 -5.70 17.09
C LEU A 91 -1.73 -6.99 16.56
N TRP A 92 -1.09 -7.72 15.64
CA TRP A 92 -1.60 -9.01 15.15
C TRP A 92 -1.56 -10.10 16.21
N ILE A 93 -0.66 -9.98 17.22
CA ILE A 93 -0.55 -10.95 18.31
C ILE A 93 -1.88 -11.08 19.05
N PRO A 94 -2.46 -9.99 19.64
CA PRO A 94 -3.76 -10.08 20.31
C PRO A 94 -4.92 -10.35 19.33
N LEU A 95 -4.79 -9.93 18.05
CA LEU A 95 -5.79 -10.18 17.00
C LEU A 95 -5.75 -11.62 16.47
N ARG A 96 -4.72 -12.41 16.83
CA ARG A 96 -4.49 -13.77 16.37
C ARG A 96 -4.41 -13.91 14.85
N GLU A 97 -3.95 -12.85 14.17
CA GLU A 97 -3.66 -12.90 12.74
C GLU A 97 -2.27 -13.50 12.51
N LYS A 98 -2.09 -14.17 11.37
CA LYS A 98 -0.82 -14.81 11.02
C LYS A 98 -0.16 -14.06 9.87
N PRO A 99 1.08 -13.56 10.03
CA PRO A 99 1.80 -12.94 8.93
C PRO A 99 2.22 -14.01 7.92
N GLY A 100 1.98 -13.72 6.64
CA GLY A 100 2.51 -14.51 5.54
C GLY A 100 3.89 -13.99 5.10
N PHE A 101 4.52 -14.69 4.16
CA PHE A 101 5.80 -14.27 3.60
C PHE A 101 5.71 -12.88 2.94
N GLY A 102 4.63 -12.64 2.20
CA GLY A 102 4.35 -11.34 1.58
C GLY A 102 4.13 -10.22 2.60
N THR A 103 3.58 -10.52 3.78
CA THR A 103 3.40 -9.54 4.87
C THR A 103 4.74 -8.98 5.35
N ILE A 104 5.72 -9.87 5.54
CA ILE A 104 7.07 -9.48 6.00
C ILE A 104 7.78 -8.69 4.90
N LEU A 105 7.74 -9.17 3.66
CA LEU A 105 8.33 -8.47 2.52
C LEU A 105 7.68 -7.11 2.28
N ASN A 106 6.37 -6.98 2.49
CA ASN A 106 5.65 -5.71 2.38
C ASN A 106 6.22 -4.67 3.36
N ALA A 107 6.39 -5.04 4.63
CA ALA A 107 6.95 -4.15 5.65
C ALA A 107 8.39 -3.69 5.32
N ILE A 108 9.19 -4.57 4.73
CA ILE A 108 10.60 -4.30 4.44
C ILE A 108 10.74 -3.52 3.12
N LEU A 109 10.18 -4.05 2.02
CA LEU A 109 10.44 -3.54 0.67
C LEU A 109 9.81 -2.17 0.42
N ILE A 110 8.59 -1.91 0.92
CA ILE A 110 7.98 -0.59 0.77
C ILE A 110 8.83 0.46 1.50
N ALA A 111 9.19 0.20 2.75
CA ALA A 111 10.00 1.11 3.55
C ALA A 111 11.39 1.34 2.93
N ALA A 112 12.06 0.27 2.50
CA ALA A 112 13.37 0.36 1.85
C ALA A 112 13.30 1.12 0.51
N THR A 113 12.24 0.92 -0.27
CA THR A 113 12.05 1.64 -1.54
C THR A 113 11.85 3.13 -1.31
N ILE A 114 11.04 3.52 -0.31
CA ILE A 114 10.88 4.93 0.08
C ILE A 114 12.24 5.52 0.50
N GLU A 115 12.98 4.81 1.36
CA GLU A 115 14.29 5.25 1.87
C GLU A 115 15.29 5.54 0.76
N VAL A 116 15.33 4.67 -0.26
CA VAL A 116 16.28 4.78 -1.37
C VAL A 116 15.84 5.82 -2.42
N LEU A 117 14.54 5.87 -2.75
CA LEU A 117 14.07 6.70 -3.85
C LEU A 117 13.77 8.14 -3.45
N LEU A 118 13.22 8.36 -2.25
CA LEU A 118 12.79 9.71 -1.85
C LEU A 118 13.90 10.76 -1.96
N PRO A 119 15.16 10.52 -1.56
CA PRO A 119 16.23 11.51 -1.64
C PRO A 119 16.64 11.92 -3.07
N ILE A 120 16.33 11.10 -4.06
CA ILE A 120 16.72 11.33 -5.46
C ILE A 120 15.55 11.79 -6.34
N LEU A 121 14.33 11.80 -5.81
CA LEU A 121 13.16 12.24 -6.56
C LEU A 121 13.07 13.77 -6.60
N PRO A 122 12.64 14.35 -7.75
CA PRO A 122 12.45 15.78 -7.86
C PRO A 122 11.25 16.25 -7.04
N THR A 123 11.40 17.40 -6.39
CA THR A 123 10.31 18.11 -5.70
C THR A 123 9.82 19.25 -6.61
N PRO A 124 8.66 19.12 -7.25
CA PRO A 124 8.19 20.11 -8.21
C PRO A 124 7.77 21.42 -7.49
N GLU A 125 8.09 22.55 -8.10
CA GLU A 125 7.71 23.88 -7.56
C GLU A 125 6.30 24.29 -8.00
N SER A 126 5.82 23.82 -9.17
CA SER A 126 4.51 24.19 -9.68
C SER A 126 3.41 23.23 -9.20
N LEU A 127 2.27 23.78 -8.80
CA LEU A 127 1.11 22.99 -8.34
C LEU A 127 0.66 21.96 -9.39
N THR A 128 0.71 22.32 -10.68
CA THR A 128 0.33 21.39 -11.75
C THR A 128 1.23 20.15 -11.78
N MET A 129 2.54 20.31 -11.64
CA MET A 129 3.48 19.20 -11.60
C MET A 129 3.35 18.39 -10.29
N GLN A 130 3.11 19.06 -9.17
CA GLN A 130 2.82 18.40 -7.89
C GLN A 130 1.58 17.51 -7.99
N LEU A 131 0.48 18.04 -8.57
CA LEU A 131 -0.75 17.27 -8.78
C LEU A 131 -0.53 16.09 -9.74
N ALA A 132 0.21 16.30 -10.84
CA ALA A 132 0.56 15.21 -11.76
C ALA A 132 1.38 14.13 -11.06
N GLN A 133 2.33 14.53 -10.20
CA GLN A 133 3.16 13.60 -9.42
C GLN A 133 2.32 12.82 -8.40
N VAL A 134 1.38 13.46 -7.71
CA VAL A 134 0.43 12.77 -6.82
C VAL A 134 -0.38 11.73 -7.58
N VAL A 135 -0.95 12.08 -8.74
CA VAL A 135 -1.73 11.13 -9.55
C VAL A 135 -0.87 9.97 -10.04
N ALA A 136 0.36 10.26 -10.49
CA ALA A 136 1.32 9.22 -10.89
C ALA A 136 1.63 8.26 -9.72
N GLY A 137 1.89 8.80 -8.51
CA GLY A 137 2.11 8.02 -7.30
C GLY A 137 0.92 7.11 -6.98
N VAL A 138 -0.31 7.64 -7.04
CA VAL A 138 -1.54 6.85 -6.81
C VAL A 138 -1.66 5.70 -7.82
N ILE A 139 -1.40 5.95 -9.10
CA ILE A 139 -1.44 4.92 -10.15
C ILE A 139 -0.38 3.84 -9.87
N MET A 140 0.85 4.22 -9.52
CA MET A 140 1.91 3.28 -9.18
C MET A 140 1.54 2.43 -7.96
N ILE A 141 0.98 3.04 -6.90
CA ILE A 141 0.48 2.31 -5.73
C ILE A 141 -0.62 1.32 -6.14
N GLY A 142 -1.53 1.72 -7.03
CA GLY A 142 -2.58 0.86 -7.56
C GLY A 142 -2.02 -0.34 -8.32
N ILE A 143 -1.06 -0.14 -9.23
CA ILE A 143 -0.38 -1.20 -9.99
C ILE A 143 0.36 -2.13 -9.03
N GLY A 144 1.16 -1.59 -8.13
CA GLY A 144 1.89 -2.34 -7.12
C GLY A 144 0.95 -3.20 -6.26
N SER A 145 -0.19 -2.62 -5.84
CA SER A 145 -1.24 -3.32 -5.09
C SER A 145 -1.83 -4.49 -5.90
N GLY A 146 -2.13 -4.27 -7.18
CA GLY A 146 -2.65 -5.32 -8.06
C GLY A 146 -1.72 -6.54 -8.13
N LEU A 147 -0.42 -6.30 -8.26
CA LEU A 147 0.58 -7.36 -8.36
C LEU A 147 0.81 -8.08 -7.03
N TYR A 148 0.99 -7.34 -5.92
CA TYR A 148 1.32 -7.99 -4.65
C TYR A 148 0.12 -8.71 -4.03
N LEU A 149 -1.10 -8.18 -4.17
CA LEU A 149 -2.29 -8.83 -3.63
C LEU A 149 -2.62 -10.12 -4.38
N THR A 150 -2.45 -10.14 -5.69
CA THR A 150 -2.67 -11.36 -6.50
C THR A 150 -1.60 -12.43 -6.26
N ALA A 151 -0.44 -12.10 -5.71
CA ALA A 151 0.55 -13.10 -5.31
C ALA A 151 0.04 -14.03 -4.18
N ASN A 152 -0.97 -13.62 -3.40
CA ASN A 152 -1.60 -14.39 -2.33
C ASN A 152 -0.60 -14.98 -1.32
N LEU A 153 0.37 -14.18 -0.87
CA LEU A 153 1.37 -14.57 0.15
C LEU A 153 1.18 -13.86 1.51
N GLY A 154 -0.05 -13.56 1.83
CA GLY A 154 -0.48 -12.86 3.02
C GLY A 154 -0.74 -11.37 2.78
N PRO A 155 -1.69 -10.78 3.54
CA PRO A 155 -2.03 -9.36 3.43
C PRO A 155 -0.89 -8.48 3.96
N GLY A 156 -0.85 -7.22 3.51
CA GLY A 156 0.03 -6.23 4.12
C GLY A 156 -0.28 -6.00 5.61
N PRO A 157 0.67 -5.49 6.41
CA PRO A 157 0.48 -5.27 7.85
C PRO A 157 -0.80 -4.50 8.19
N ARG A 158 -1.08 -3.45 7.41
CA ARG A 158 -2.25 -2.57 7.57
C ARG A 158 -3.56 -3.29 7.27
N ASP A 159 -3.60 -4.05 6.18
CA ASP A 159 -4.80 -4.77 5.72
C ASP A 159 -5.17 -5.91 6.69
N GLY A 160 -4.19 -6.66 7.18
CA GLY A 160 -4.43 -7.72 8.15
C GLY A 160 -4.92 -7.20 9.51
N THR A 161 -4.45 -6.01 9.94
CA THR A 161 -4.99 -5.36 11.15
C THR A 161 -6.46 -5.00 10.96
N MET A 162 -6.85 -4.47 9.81
CA MET A 162 -8.24 -4.15 9.50
C MET A 162 -9.11 -5.41 9.50
N THR A 163 -8.61 -6.49 8.92
CA THR A 163 -9.29 -7.79 8.90
C THR A 163 -9.43 -8.39 10.30
N GLY A 164 -8.35 -8.38 11.07
CA GLY A 164 -8.33 -8.88 12.46
C GLY A 164 -9.29 -8.12 13.36
N LEU A 165 -9.28 -6.79 13.30
CA LEU A 165 -10.23 -5.96 14.06
C LEU A 165 -11.69 -6.22 13.64
N THR A 166 -11.96 -6.39 12.35
CA THR A 166 -13.29 -6.75 11.85
C THR A 166 -13.77 -8.07 12.46
N LYS A 167 -12.90 -9.09 12.52
CA LYS A 167 -13.24 -10.40 13.12
C LYS A 167 -13.54 -10.30 14.60
N VAL A 168 -12.74 -9.52 15.35
CA VAL A 168 -12.89 -9.41 16.83
C VAL A 168 -14.07 -8.53 17.22
N THR A 169 -14.30 -7.44 16.49
CA THR A 169 -15.33 -6.44 16.85
C THR A 169 -16.69 -6.68 16.20
N GLY A 170 -16.75 -7.46 15.12
CA GLY A 170 -17.96 -7.63 14.30
C GLY A 170 -18.35 -6.38 13.49
N ILE A 171 -17.54 -5.30 13.54
CA ILE A 171 -17.77 -4.08 12.76
C ILE A 171 -17.37 -4.33 11.31
N SER A 172 -18.14 -3.79 10.35
CA SER A 172 -17.85 -3.96 8.93
C SER A 172 -16.47 -3.40 8.57
N ILE A 173 -15.74 -4.10 7.69
CA ILE A 173 -14.36 -3.77 7.30
C ILE A 173 -14.20 -2.33 6.79
N GLY A 174 -15.21 -1.81 6.08
CA GLY A 174 -15.19 -0.42 5.61
C GLY A 174 -15.19 0.61 6.75
N LYS A 175 -15.96 0.35 7.83
CA LYS A 175 -15.96 1.23 9.02
C LYS A 175 -14.65 1.09 9.81
N VAL A 176 -14.13 -0.12 9.96
CA VAL A 176 -12.84 -0.37 10.63
C VAL A 176 -11.73 0.33 9.86
N ARG A 177 -11.67 0.14 8.54
CA ARG A 177 -10.70 0.80 7.67
C ARG A 177 -10.77 2.32 7.78
N GLY A 178 -11.96 2.89 7.59
CA GLY A 178 -12.14 4.34 7.68
C GLY A 178 -11.76 4.90 9.07
N GLY A 179 -12.09 4.19 10.14
CA GLY A 179 -11.72 4.56 11.51
C GLY A 179 -10.20 4.54 11.73
N ILE A 180 -9.51 3.48 11.29
CA ILE A 180 -8.06 3.38 11.40
C ILE A 180 -7.39 4.47 10.54
N GLU A 181 -7.75 4.60 9.27
CA GLU A 181 -7.16 5.58 8.36
C GLU A 181 -7.33 7.01 8.87
N LEU A 182 -8.52 7.34 9.39
CA LEU A 182 -8.75 8.64 10.01
C LEU A 182 -7.90 8.84 11.27
N SER A 183 -7.79 7.82 12.13
CA SER A 183 -7.01 7.90 13.37
C SER A 183 -5.53 8.11 13.08
N VAL A 184 -4.93 7.32 12.17
CA VAL A 184 -3.51 7.45 11.83
C VAL A 184 -3.23 8.78 11.14
N LEU A 185 -4.16 9.26 10.31
CA LEU A 185 -4.07 10.57 9.66
C LEU A 185 -4.04 11.70 10.71
N LEU A 186 -5.00 11.70 11.64
CA LEU A 186 -5.10 12.75 12.67
C LEU A 186 -3.89 12.74 13.61
N ILE A 187 -3.43 11.55 14.02
CA ILE A 187 -2.24 11.42 14.87
C ILE A 187 -1.01 11.93 14.13
N GLY A 188 -0.79 11.47 12.90
CA GLY A 188 0.36 11.88 12.10
C GLY A 188 0.38 13.37 11.79
N TRP A 189 -0.78 13.94 11.47
CA TRP A 189 -0.92 15.38 11.26
C TRP A 189 -0.64 16.18 12.54
N ALA A 190 -1.13 15.73 13.68
CA ALA A 190 -0.82 16.36 14.97
C ALA A 190 0.67 16.30 15.34
N MET A 191 1.40 15.32 14.82
CA MET A 191 2.85 15.17 14.94
C MET A 191 3.66 15.95 13.88
N GLY A 192 2.99 16.69 12.99
CA GLY A 192 3.62 17.51 11.96
C GLY A 192 3.69 16.89 10.57
N GLY A 193 3.12 15.71 10.37
CA GLY A 193 3.05 15.07 9.06
C GLY A 193 2.20 15.86 8.06
N THR A 194 2.56 15.80 6.79
CA THR A 194 1.99 16.62 5.70
C THR A 194 0.62 16.11 5.26
N PHE A 195 -0.43 16.76 5.73
CA PHE A 195 -1.82 16.60 5.29
C PHE A 195 -2.25 17.79 4.45
N TRP A 196 -2.59 17.55 3.18
CA TRP A 196 -3.05 18.59 2.26
C TRP A 196 -3.84 17.97 1.11
N ILE A 197 -3.99 18.71 0.00
CA ILE A 197 -4.81 18.31 -1.16
C ILE A 197 -4.42 16.95 -1.76
N GLY A 198 -3.13 16.60 -1.74
CA GLY A 198 -2.62 15.30 -2.20
C GLY A 198 -3.20 14.13 -1.40
N THR A 199 -3.37 14.29 -0.08
CA THR A 199 -4.00 13.27 0.78
C THR A 199 -5.47 13.05 0.39
N ILE A 200 -6.19 14.12 0.06
CA ILE A 200 -7.60 14.03 -0.37
C ILE A 200 -7.69 13.32 -1.73
N ILE A 201 -6.82 13.71 -2.68
CA ILE A 201 -6.74 13.06 -4.02
C ILE A 201 -6.44 11.58 -3.86
N PHE A 202 -5.45 11.23 -3.04
CA PHE A 202 -5.13 9.84 -2.73
C PHE A 202 -6.34 9.09 -2.19
N ALA A 203 -7.00 9.62 -1.16
CA ALA A 203 -8.16 8.97 -0.52
C ALA A 203 -9.31 8.70 -1.48
N VAL A 204 -9.54 9.60 -2.44
CA VAL A 204 -10.60 9.46 -3.46
C VAL A 204 -10.22 8.46 -4.55
N LEU A 205 -8.96 8.50 -5.01
CA LEU A 205 -8.53 7.77 -6.20
C LEU A 205 -8.00 6.37 -5.90
N ILE A 206 -7.44 6.10 -4.72
CA ILE A 206 -6.74 4.84 -4.45
C ILE A 206 -7.68 3.62 -4.54
N GLY A 207 -8.90 3.71 -4.02
CA GLY A 207 -9.86 2.61 -4.07
C GLY A 207 -10.18 2.18 -5.50
N PRO A 208 -10.71 3.09 -6.36
CA PRO A 208 -10.94 2.80 -7.76
C PRO A 208 -9.68 2.33 -8.52
N CYS A 209 -8.52 2.96 -8.26
CA CYS A 209 -7.27 2.62 -8.91
C CYS A 209 -6.84 1.17 -8.61
N VAL A 210 -6.82 0.78 -7.34
CA VAL A 210 -6.50 -0.61 -6.93
C VAL A 210 -7.50 -1.60 -7.54
N ALA A 211 -8.80 -1.30 -7.52
CA ALA A 211 -9.82 -2.18 -8.07
C ALA A 211 -9.68 -2.40 -9.58
N ILE A 212 -9.31 -1.36 -10.34
CA ILE A 212 -9.00 -1.45 -11.77
C ILE A 212 -7.73 -2.28 -11.98
N CYS A 213 -6.66 -2.01 -11.23
CA CYS A 213 -5.40 -2.73 -11.36
C CYS A 213 -5.54 -4.22 -11.00
N LEU A 214 -6.37 -4.56 -10.01
CA LEU A 214 -6.72 -5.95 -9.70
C LEU A 214 -7.44 -6.63 -10.86
N ASN A 215 -8.41 -5.95 -11.50
CA ASN A 215 -9.08 -6.50 -12.68
C ASN A 215 -8.10 -6.74 -13.83
N LEU A 216 -7.20 -5.80 -14.07
CA LEU A 216 -6.16 -5.93 -15.10
C LEU A 216 -5.21 -7.10 -14.79
N ALA A 217 -4.75 -7.21 -13.54
CA ALA A 217 -3.91 -8.32 -13.10
C ALA A 217 -4.63 -9.66 -13.27
N GLY A 218 -5.92 -9.75 -12.90
CA GLY A 218 -6.73 -10.95 -13.11
C GLY A 218 -6.78 -11.38 -14.57
N ARG A 219 -7.05 -10.44 -15.49
CA ARG A 219 -7.11 -10.74 -16.94
C ARG A 219 -5.75 -11.15 -17.52
N LEU A 220 -4.66 -10.54 -17.06
CA LEU A 220 -3.31 -10.91 -17.47
C LEU A 220 -2.87 -12.26 -16.88
N GLY A 221 -3.47 -12.63 -15.77
CA GLY A 221 -3.18 -13.84 -15.04
C GLY A 221 -4.15 -15.00 -15.31
N GLU A 222 -5.21 -14.79 -16.11
CA GLU A 222 -6.03 -15.88 -16.61
C GLU A 222 -5.11 -16.79 -17.46
N SER A 223 -4.89 -18.04 -16.99
CA SER A 223 -4.15 -19.01 -17.79
C SER A 223 -4.92 -19.25 -19.09
N SER A 224 -4.23 -19.18 -20.20
CA SER A 224 -4.75 -19.57 -21.52
C SER A 224 -4.86 -21.12 -21.62
N ASP A 225 -5.54 -21.71 -20.66
CA ASP A 225 -5.95 -23.12 -20.72
C ASP A 225 -7.34 -23.20 -21.38
N ASP A 226 -7.39 -22.89 -22.68
CA ASP A 226 -8.41 -23.28 -23.64
C ASP A 226 -7.74 -23.93 -24.88
#